data_a8bc296c5cf825c9dad029cd37563e2e
#
_entry.id   a8bc296c5cf825c9dad029cd37563e2e
#
_cell.length_a   1.000
_cell.length_b   1.000
_cell.length_c   1.000
_cell.angle_alpha   90.00
_cell.angle_beta   90.00
_cell.angle_gamma   90.00
#
_symmetry.space_group_name_H-M   'P 1'
#
loop_
_entity.id
_entity.type
_entity.pdbx_description
1 polymer ?
#
loop_
_entity_poly.entity_id
_entity_poly.type
_entity_poly.pdbx_seq_one_letter_code
_entity_poly.pdbx_strand_id
1 'polypeptide(L)'
;MNLKIKILLFGIITIGLFSCSSTKRIDTIKPEPTDNAPIVYSNKTSLISMPMEVSMKEIEYHLNKNLKGLIYNDSILSDDKTEMKIWKTSDIKLMEKNGEIVSVIPLKIWAKIKYGTEFMGLNDTREINLNGTITLNSK
;
A
#
# COMPACT_ATOMS: atom_id res chain seq x y z
N MET A 1 -24.26 -15.95 -76.49
CA MET A 1 -22.98 -16.24 -75.80
C MET A 1 -22.22 -17.27 -76.64
N ASN A 2 -21.14 -16.86 -77.26
CA ASN A 2 -20.41 -17.66 -78.26
C ASN A 2 -19.88 -18.98 -77.72
N LEU A 3 -20.06 -20.05 -78.49
CA LEU A 3 -19.64 -21.40 -78.14
C LEU A 3 -18.15 -21.45 -77.71
N LYS A 4 -17.31 -20.65 -78.32
CA LYS A 4 -15.88 -20.53 -78.02
C LYS A 4 -15.63 -20.03 -76.59
N ILE A 5 -16.48 -19.12 -76.05
CA ILE A 5 -16.36 -18.60 -74.68
C ILE A 5 -16.77 -19.67 -73.66
N LYS A 6 -17.76 -20.51 -73.97
CA LYS A 6 -18.18 -21.60 -73.08
C LYS A 6 -17.11 -22.66 -72.95
N ILE A 7 -16.42 -22.99 -74.07
CA ILE A 7 -15.31 -23.97 -74.03
C ILE A 7 -14.13 -23.45 -73.26
N LEU A 8 -13.79 -22.14 -73.38
CA LEU A 8 -12.70 -21.52 -72.67
C LEU A 8 -12.98 -21.48 -71.16
N LEU A 9 -14.21 -21.16 -70.74
CA LEU A 9 -14.63 -21.15 -69.35
C LEU A 9 -14.63 -22.52 -68.71
N PHE A 10 -15.01 -23.58 -69.48
CA PHE A 10 -14.98 -24.94 -68.99
C PHE A 10 -13.55 -25.45 -68.79
N GLY A 11 -12.62 -25.05 -69.68
CA GLY A 11 -11.20 -25.39 -69.56
C GLY A 11 -10.51 -24.80 -68.34
N ILE A 12 -10.86 -23.58 -67.97
CA ILE A 12 -10.31 -22.91 -66.75
C ILE A 12 -10.80 -23.60 -65.48
N ILE A 13 -12.05 -24.04 -65.43
CA ILE A 13 -12.63 -24.72 -64.27
C ILE A 13 -11.99 -26.09 -64.04
N THR A 14 -11.65 -26.82 -65.11
CA THR A 14 -11.03 -28.15 -64.97
C THR A 14 -9.56 -28.11 -64.51
N ILE A 15 -8.80 -27.06 -64.84
CA ILE A 15 -7.42 -26.89 -64.37
C ILE A 15 -7.36 -26.55 -62.88
N GLY A 16 -8.38 -25.83 -62.34
CA GLY A 16 -8.46 -25.48 -60.92
C GLY A 16 -8.66 -26.65 -59.95
N LEU A 17 -9.14 -27.81 -60.46
CA LEU A 17 -9.47 -28.94 -59.60
C LEU A 17 -8.28 -29.90 -59.34
N PHE A 18 -7.12 -29.74 -60.02
CA PHE A 18 -5.94 -30.54 -59.82
C PHE A 18 -4.93 -29.91 -58.84
N SER A 19 -5.24 -28.77 -58.24
CA SER A 19 -4.35 -28.10 -57.27
C SER A 19 -4.74 -28.46 -55.84
N CYS A 20 -4.57 -29.73 -55.49
CA CYS A 20 -4.42 -30.03 -54.07
C CYS A 20 -4.03 -31.48 -53.86
N SER A 21 -2.82 -31.71 -53.47
CA SER A 21 -2.47 -32.77 -52.48
C SER A 21 -0.95 -33.01 -52.49
N SER A 22 -0.27 -32.09 -51.88
CA SER A 22 1.06 -32.40 -51.36
C SER A 22 1.02 -32.28 -49.85
N THR A 23 0.23 -33.10 -49.18
CA THR A 23 0.42 -33.37 -47.76
C THR A 23 1.59 -34.32 -47.63
N LYS A 24 2.76 -33.74 -47.50
CA LYS A 24 3.93 -34.47 -47.00
C LYS A 24 3.56 -34.92 -45.58
N ARG A 25 3.30 -36.21 -45.42
CA ARG A 25 3.18 -36.78 -44.07
C ARG A 25 4.53 -36.59 -43.40
N ILE A 26 4.56 -35.70 -42.41
CA ILE A 26 5.68 -35.60 -41.49
C ILE A 26 5.49 -36.74 -40.50
N ASP A 27 6.24 -37.82 -40.68
CA ASP A 27 6.32 -38.85 -39.67
C ASP A 27 7.04 -38.26 -38.47
N THR A 28 6.24 -37.73 -37.54
CA THR A 28 6.72 -37.32 -36.22
C THR A 28 7.05 -38.60 -35.47
N ILE A 29 8.31 -38.93 -35.40
CA ILE A 29 8.81 -39.95 -34.47
C ILE A 29 8.47 -39.40 -33.09
N LYS A 30 7.47 -40.00 -32.43
CA LYS A 30 7.16 -39.66 -31.04
C LYS A 30 8.43 -39.98 -30.25
N PRO A 31 9.05 -38.98 -29.60
CA PRO A 31 10.18 -39.25 -28.74
C PRO A 31 9.77 -40.27 -27.68
N GLU A 32 10.61 -41.27 -27.46
CA GLU A 32 10.38 -42.22 -26.38
C GLU A 32 10.18 -41.45 -25.07
N PRO A 33 9.22 -41.85 -24.26
CA PRO A 33 9.04 -41.22 -22.94
C PRO A 33 10.35 -41.49 -22.17
N THR A 34 11.14 -40.44 -22.07
CA THR A 34 12.29 -40.44 -21.16
C THR A 34 11.70 -40.45 -19.77
N ASP A 35 11.92 -41.52 -19.04
CA ASP A 35 11.50 -41.71 -17.65
C ASP A 35 12.38 -40.79 -16.78
N ASN A 36 12.20 -39.49 -16.99
CA ASN A 36 12.86 -38.48 -16.19
C ASN A 36 12.13 -38.46 -14.86
N ALA A 37 12.82 -38.81 -13.79
CA ALA A 37 12.33 -38.64 -12.45
C ALA A 37 11.71 -37.21 -12.31
N PRO A 38 10.57 -37.10 -11.64
CA PRO A 38 9.88 -35.80 -11.53
C PRO A 38 10.85 -34.74 -10.98
N ILE A 39 11.04 -33.68 -11.77
CA ILE A 39 11.88 -32.56 -11.33
C ILE A 39 11.16 -31.93 -10.15
N VAL A 40 11.66 -32.19 -8.95
CA VAL A 40 11.17 -31.54 -7.74
C VAL A 40 11.65 -30.10 -7.81
N TYR A 41 10.77 -29.19 -8.20
CA TYR A 41 11.03 -27.76 -8.11
C TYR A 41 11.04 -27.37 -6.61
N SER A 42 12.21 -27.27 -6.05
CA SER A 42 12.35 -26.60 -4.77
C SER A 42 12.15 -25.10 -5.01
N ASN A 43 11.03 -24.56 -4.56
CA ASN A 43 10.79 -23.12 -4.54
C ASN A 43 11.81 -22.50 -3.59
N LYS A 44 12.94 -22.07 -4.13
CA LYS A 44 13.87 -21.22 -3.35
C LYS A 44 13.21 -19.86 -3.20
N THR A 45 12.94 -19.49 -1.97
CA THR A 45 12.46 -18.14 -1.64
C THR A 45 13.53 -17.15 -2.13
N SER A 46 13.18 -16.35 -3.15
CA SER A 46 14.04 -15.25 -3.57
C SER A 46 13.88 -14.10 -2.60
N LEU A 47 14.94 -13.77 -1.90
CA LEU A 47 15.00 -12.61 -1.00
C LEU A 47 15.58 -11.45 -1.80
N ILE A 48 14.75 -10.44 -2.06
CA ILE A 48 15.20 -9.18 -2.65
C ILE A 48 15.42 -8.21 -1.51
N SER A 49 16.68 -7.88 -1.21
CA SER A 49 17.02 -6.86 -0.23
C SER A 49 17.17 -5.53 -0.94
N MET A 50 16.28 -4.59 -0.63
CA MET A 50 16.37 -3.22 -1.12
C MET A 50 16.77 -2.30 0.05
N PRO A 51 18.01 -1.80 0.09
CA PRO A 51 18.38 -0.81 1.09
C PRO A 51 17.58 0.48 0.83
N MET A 52 16.95 1.01 1.88
CA MET A 52 16.22 2.26 1.83
C MET A 52 16.82 3.21 2.87
N GLU A 53 17.30 4.35 2.42
CA GLU A 53 17.80 5.39 3.30
C GLU A 53 16.76 6.52 3.38
N VAL A 54 16.39 6.90 4.60
CA VAL A 54 15.47 8.02 4.83
C VAL A 54 16.16 9.02 5.75
N SER A 55 16.23 10.27 5.32
CA SER A 55 16.83 11.34 6.09
C SER A 55 15.95 11.72 7.29
N MET A 56 16.52 11.81 8.48
CA MET A 56 15.85 12.33 9.68
C MET A 56 15.23 13.70 9.47
N LYS A 57 15.92 14.57 8.73
CA LYS A 57 15.43 15.92 8.40
C LYS A 57 14.19 15.89 7.52
N GLU A 58 14.11 14.92 6.62
CA GLU A 58 12.94 14.77 5.76
C GLU A 58 11.73 14.28 6.55
N ILE A 59 11.92 13.33 7.46
CA ILE A 59 10.88 12.88 8.38
C ILE A 59 10.41 14.07 9.24
N GLU A 60 11.34 14.82 9.84
CA GLU A 60 11.04 16.01 10.65
C GLU A 60 10.23 17.04 9.86
N TYR A 61 10.63 17.31 8.61
CA TYR A 61 9.90 18.21 7.73
C TYR A 61 8.45 17.74 7.47
N HIS A 62 8.27 16.47 7.13
CA HIS A 62 6.94 15.91 6.87
C HIS A 62 6.06 15.89 8.11
N LEU A 63 6.60 15.56 9.28
CA LEU A 63 5.89 15.64 10.55
C LEU A 63 5.42 17.06 10.83
N ASN A 64 6.30 18.04 10.68
CA ASN A 64 5.98 19.45 10.93
C ASN A 64 5.04 20.05 9.90
N LYS A 65 5.06 19.56 8.68
CA LYS A 65 4.11 19.95 7.62
C LYS A 65 2.71 19.42 7.87
N ASN A 66 2.59 18.19 8.34
CA ASN A 66 1.30 17.51 8.52
C ASN A 66 0.68 17.76 9.89
N LEU A 67 1.49 17.87 10.94
CA LEU A 67 1.02 18.14 12.30
C LEU A 67 1.16 19.63 12.61
N LYS A 68 0.07 20.39 12.45
CA LYS A 68 0.06 21.85 12.69
C LYS A 68 -1.08 22.23 13.62
N GLY A 69 -0.79 23.12 14.59
CA GLY A 69 -1.79 23.68 15.46
C GLY A 69 -2.50 22.62 16.29
N LEU A 70 -3.82 22.54 16.20
CA LEU A 70 -4.65 21.58 16.91
C LEU A 70 -4.48 20.19 16.29
N ILE A 71 -3.88 19.27 17.04
CA ILE A 71 -3.57 17.90 16.57
C ILE A 71 -4.52 16.84 17.15
N TYR A 72 -5.21 17.17 18.24
CA TYR A 72 -6.24 16.32 18.83
C TYR A 72 -7.37 17.18 19.37
N ASN A 73 -8.61 16.76 19.13
CA ASN A 73 -9.80 17.43 19.65
C ASN A 73 -10.86 16.39 20.00
N ASP A 74 -11.12 16.30 21.28
CA ASP A 74 -12.27 15.62 21.82
C ASP A 74 -13.14 16.68 22.51
N SER A 75 -14.38 16.85 22.05
CA SER A 75 -15.33 17.87 22.55
C SER A 75 -16.59 17.28 23.17
N ILE A 76 -16.60 15.97 23.45
CA ILE A 76 -17.77 15.26 23.96
C ILE A 76 -17.56 14.89 25.43
N LEU A 77 -17.97 15.79 26.31
CA LEU A 77 -17.86 15.59 27.77
C LEU A 77 -18.77 14.46 28.30
N SER A 78 -19.78 14.04 27.54
CA SER A 78 -20.85 13.15 28.05
C SER A 78 -20.50 11.66 27.93
N ASP A 79 -19.56 11.28 27.10
CA ASP A 79 -19.20 9.87 26.83
C ASP A 79 -18.22 9.32 27.88
N ASP A 80 -17.15 10.05 28.17
CA ASP A 80 -16.10 9.64 29.10
C ASP A 80 -15.83 10.68 30.23
N LYS A 81 -16.65 11.73 30.30
CA LYS A 81 -16.53 12.84 31.27
C LYS A 81 -15.29 13.72 31.08
N THR A 82 -14.70 13.70 29.90
CA THR A 82 -13.49 14.43 29.56
C THR A 82 -13.60 15.11 28.20
N GLU A 83 -13.34 16.40 28.14
CA GLU A 83 -13.02 17.09 26.88
C GLU A 83 -11.53 17.36 26.84
N MET A 84 -10.89 17.15 25.70
CA MET A 84 -9.45 17.34 25.55
C MET A 84 -9.09 17.98 24.21
N LYS A 85 -8.18 18.94 24.26
CA LYS A 85 -7.60 19.56 23.08
C LYS A 85 -6.10 19.60 23.23
N ILE A 86 -5.39 19.17 22.18
CA ILE A 86 -3.93 19.13 22.17
C ILE A 86 -3.44 19.92 20.97
N TRP A 87 -2.57 20.88 21.23
CA TRP A 87 -1.92 21.68 20.20
C TRP A 87 -0.43 21.41 20.16
N LYS A 88 0.10 21.33 18.98
CA LYS A 88 1.54 21.44 18.75
C LYS A 88 1.91 22.92 18.80
N THR A 89 2.83 23.30 19.69
CA THR A 89 3.18 24.70 19.95
C THR A 89 4.40 25.18 19.14
N SER A 90 5.30 24.27 18.81
CA SER A 90 6.46 24.55 17.95
C SER A 90 6.90 23.30 17.20
N ASP A 91 7.99 23.40 16.43
CA ASP A 91 8.44 22.28 15.58
C ASP A 91 8.91 21.08 16.40
N ILE A 92 8.49 19.89 15.92
CA ILE A 92 8.98 18.60 16.37
C ILE A 92 10.44 18.50 15.96
N LYS A 93 11.29 18.03 16.87
CA LYS A 93 12.70 17.73 16.62
C LYS A 93 12.96 16.25 16.70
N LEU A 94 13.69 15.75 15.73
CA LEU A 94 14.17 14.38 15.71
C LEU A 94 15.67 14.34 15.86
N MET A 95 16.17 13.45 16.69
CA MET A 95 17.60 13.25 16.87
C MET A 95 17.92 11.76 17.06
N GLU A 96 19.06 11.35 16.61
CA GLU A 96 19.57 10.01 16.91
C GLU A 96 20.39 10.07 18.21
N LYS A 97 20.13 9.12 19.10
CA LYS A 97 20.88 8.96 20.33
C LYS A 97 21.02 7.48 20.66
N ASN A 98 22.24 6.97 20.66
CA ASN A 98 22.55 5.57 20.98
C ASN A 98 21.84 4.52 20.11
N GLY A 99 21.65 4.81 18.83
CA GLY A 99 20.93 3.94 17.90
C GLY A 99 19.40 3.97 18.06
N GLU A 100 18.87 4.92 18.82
CA GLU A 100 17.44 5.17 19.00
C GLU A 100 17.07 6.51 18.40
N ILE A 101 15.87 6.61 17.86
CA ILE A 101 15.31 7.89 17.41
C ILE A 101 14.59 8.54 18.59
N VAL A 102 15.07 9.71 18.98
CA VAL A 102 14.46 10.54 20.02
C VAL A 102 13.63 11.64 19.36
N SER A 103 12.34 11.65 19.63
CA SER A 103 11.40 12.67 19.15
C SER A 103 11.03 13.62 20.29
N VAL A 104 11.23 14.90 20.07
CA VAL A 104 10.89 15.97 21.04
C VAL A 104 9.72 16.76 20.49
N ILE A 105 8.58 16.69 21.18
CA ILE A 105 7.30 17.23 20.70
C ILE A 105 6.78 18.26 21.72
N PRO A 106 6.86 19.56 21.42
CA PRO A 106 6.30 20.62 22.27
C PRO A 106 4.78 20.69 22.12
N LEU A 107 4.06 20.57 23.24
CA LEU A 107 2.61 20.48 23.26
C LEU A 107 2.00 21.46 24.29
N LYS A 108 0.79 21.90 23.97
CA LYS A 108 -0.17 22.50 24.90
C LYS A 108 -1.38 21.60 24.96
N ILE A 109 -1.79 21.24 26.17
CA ILE A 109 -2.94 20.40 26.44
C ILE A 109 -3.95 21.24 27.28
N TRP A 110 -5.17 21.30 26.80
CA TRP A 110 -6.31 21.76 27.57
C TRP A 110 -7.23 20.57 27.78
N ALA A 111 -7.61 20.33 29.00
CA ALA A 111 -8.59 19.30 29.35
C ALA A 111 -9.63 19.86 30.30
N LYS A 112 -10.88 19.45 30.12
CA LYS A 112 -11.98 19.69 31.02
C LYS A 112 -12.53 18.37 31.51
N ILE A 113 -12.52 18.16 32.79
CA ILE A 113 -12.90 16.89 33.42
C ILE A 113 -14.11 17.12 34.31
N LYS A 114 -15.17 16.32 34.09
CA LYS A 114 -16.34 16.28 34.97
C LYS A 114 -16.12 15.20 36.02
N TYR A 115 -16.23 15.59 37.28
CA TYR A 115 -16.06 14.69 38.41
C TYR A 115 -17.24 14.77 39.36
N GLY A 116 -17.39 13.77 40.26
CA GLY A 116 -18.50 13.69 41.20
C GLY A 116 -19.54 12.63 40.82
N THR A 117 -20.61 12.56 41.60
CA THR A 117 -21.69 11.59 41.43
C THR A 117 -22.98 12.30 41.05
N GLU A 118 -23.62 11.85 40.00
CA GLU A 118 -24.93 12.38 39.56
C GLU A 118 -26.07 12.11 40.57
N PHE A 119 -25.91 11.03 41.35
CA PHE A 119 -26.89 10.57 42.31
C PHE A 119 -27.17 11.60 43.43
N MET A 120 -26.22 12.48 43.80
CA MET A 120 -26.39 13.49 44.80
C MET A 120 -26.40 14.92 44.25
N GLY A 121 -26.39 15.07 42.93
CA GLY A 121 -26.26 16.38 42.31
C GLY A 121 -24.88 17.06 42.55
N LEU A 122 -23.94 16.32 43.10
CA LEU A 122 -22.60 16.79 43.42
C LEU A 122 -21.68 16.50 42.22
N ASN A 123 -21.89 17.20 41.13
CA ASN A 123 -20.99 17.18 40.01
C ASN A 123 -20.34 18.56 39.83
N ASP A 124 -19.08 18.56 39.50
CA ASP A 124 -18.31 19.75 39.18
C ASP A 124 -17.42 19.50 37.97
N THR A 125 -16.93 20.55 37.35
CA THR A 125 -16.02 20.47 36.22
C THR A 125 -14.75 21.24 36.52
N ARG A 126 -13.60 20.66 36.18
CA ARG A 126 -12.31 21.31 36.34
C ARG A 126 -11.58 21.40 35.01
N GLU A 127 -11.06 22.58 34.74
CA GLU A 127 -10.20 22.82 33.58
C GLU A 127 -8.72 22.74 33.96
N ILE A 128 -7.95 22.08 33.14
CA ILE A 128 -6.51 21.90 33.32
C ILE A 128 -5.82 22.39 32.06
N ASN A 129 -4.81 23.21 32.23
CA ASN A 129 -3.96 23.69 31.17
C ASN A 129 -2.51 23.25 31.44
N LEU A 130 -1.94 22.48 30.55
CA LEU A 130 -0.57 22.00 30.63
C LEU A 130 0.21 22.47 29.39
N ASN A 131 1.39 23.01 29.64
CA ASN A 131 2.38 23.27 28.59
C ASN A 131 3.61 22.44 28.90
N GLY A 132 4.08 21.71 27.94
CA GLY A 132 5.22 20.83 28.17
C GLY A 132 5.78 20.26 26.86
N THR A 133 6.74 19.41 27.05
CA THR A 133 7.41 18.70 25.94
C THR A 133 7.33 17.21 26.23
N ILE A 134 6.88 16.45 25.27
CA ILE A 134 6.93 14.98 25.31
C ILE A 134 8.18 14.52 24.56
N THR A 135 8.93 13.65 25.19
CA THR A 135 10.07 12.97 24.56
C THR A 135 9.74 11.49 24.38
N LEU A 136 9.80 11.03 23.15
CA LEU A 136 9.56 9.63 22.77
C LEU A 136 10.85 9.03 22.26
N ASN A 137 11.20 7.85 22.75
CA ASN A 137 12.32 7.06 22.27
C ASN A 137 11.77 5.85 21.51
N SER A 138 12.30 5.62 20.31
CA SER A 138 11.87 4.54 19.42
C SER A 138 13.10 3.78 18.93
N LYS A 139 13.05 2.47 19.01
CA LYS A 139 14.05 1.56 18.46
C LYS A 139 13.66 1.07 17.08
#